data_e941f9a20b266905b00b5f6f55b7c091
#
_entry.id   e941f9a20b266905b00b5f6f55b7c091
#
_cell.length_a   1.000
_cell.length_b   1.000
_cell.length_c   1.000
_cell.angle_alpha   90.00
_cell.angle_beta   90.00
_cell.angle_gamma   90.00
#
_symmetry.space_group_name_H-M   'P 1'
#
loop_
_entity.id
_entity.type
_entity.pdbx_description
1 polymer ?
#
loop_
_entity_poly.entity_id
_entity_poly.type
_entity_poly.pdbx_seq_one_letter_code
_entity_poly.pdbx_strand_id
1 'polypeptide(L)'
;MATLLTACSSDDDNNTNTPTEPIDNPNGKTLVVYFSKTVPDGVDASTGATQVFNYNDRELGATQWVAQQIADRTGADMHRITVADGYYPVTYNELADFARNEKEAGTHPALTSMLTNLADYQNVIIGTPVWWYTVPMPIYSFLDTYDLSGKNVMVFTTHEGSGLADAINVIRQQEPQASVNATGFQTRGASAGSQSDAINEWLNGLGYK
;
A
#
# COMPACT_ATOMS: atom_id res chain seq x y z
N MET A 1 30.78 -33.08 -32.63
CA MET A 1 29.65 -32.86 -31.73
C MET A 1 30.14 -31.94 -30.62
N ALA A 2 29.80 -30.67 -30.66
CA ALA A 2 30.16 -29.70 -29.65
C ALA A 2 28.87 -29.27 -28.97
N THR A 3 28.74 -29.58 -27.69
CA THR A 3 27.59 -29.25 -26.87
C THR A 3 27.82 -27.88 -26.29
N LEU A 4 27.06 -26.86 -26.71
CA LEU A 4 27.02 -25.55 -26.09
C LEU A 4 26.17 -25.65 -24.80
N LEU A 5 26.81 -25.37 -23.68
CA LEU A 5 26.14 -25.11 -22.42
C LEU A 5 25.72 -23.64 -22.42
N THR A 6 24.43 -23.39 -22.51
CA THR A 6 23.86 -22.07 -22.32
C THR A 6 23.69 -21.82 -20.79
N ALA A 7 24.48 -20.91 -20.26
CA ALA A 7 24.29 -20.42 -18.89
C ALA A 7 23.05 -19.53 -18.86
N CYS A 8 22.05 -19.93 -18.09
CA CYS A 8 20.95 -19.02 -17.70
C CYS A 8 21.48 -18.10 -16.59
N SER A 9 21.67 -16.84 -16.88
CA SER A 9 21.76 -15.80 -15.86
C SER A 9 20.32 -15.42 -15.48
N SER A 10 19.96 -15.68 -14.24
CA SER A 10 18.73 -15.19 -13.64
C SER A 10 18.98 -13.77 -13.12
N ASP A 11 18.76 -12.80 -13.96
CA ASP A 11 18.59 -11.41 -13.54
C ASP A 11 17.10 -11.22 -13.23
N ASP A 12 16.74 -11.47 -11.97
CA ASP A 12 15.42 -11.13 -11.42
C ASP A 12 15.33 -9.63 -11.09
N ASP A 13 15.54 -8.78 -12.08
CA ASP A 13 15.07 -7.41 -12.06
C ASP A 13 13.58 -7.42 -12.42
N ASN A 14 12.74 -7.61 -11.40
CA ASN A 14 11.28 -7.56 -11.52
C ASN A 14 10.81 -6.09 -11.64
N ASN A 15 11.42 -5.36 -12.58
CA ASN A 15 10.92 -4.09 -13.09
C ASN A 15 9.96 -4.42 -14.23
N THR A 16 8.76 -4.88 -13.89
CA THR A 16 7.69 -5.03 -14.88
C THR A 16 7.27 -3.64 -15.30
N ASN A 17 7.83 -3.18 -16.43
CA ASN A 17 7.41 -2.01 -17.18
C ASN A 17 6.04 -2.27 -17.84
N THR A 18 5.09 -2.80 -17.06
CA THR A 18 3.70 -2.93 -17.52
C THR A 18 3.10 -1.55 -17.50
N PRO A 19 2.63 -1.02 -18.64
CA PRO A 19 1.99 0.29 -18.65
C PRO A 19 0.82 0.32 -17.67
N THR A 20 0.69 1.43 -16.95
CA THR A 20 -0.47 1.65 -16.09
C THR A 20 -1.70 1.84 -16.95
N GLU A 21 -2.70 0.99 -16.76
CA GLU A 21 -3.96 1.10 -17.51
C GLU A 21 -4.84 2.20 -16.90
N PRO A 22 -5.41 3.11 -17.70
CA PRO A 22 -6.35 4.10 -17.22
C PRO A 22 -7.57 3.46 -16.55
N ILE A 23 -8.08 4.14 -15.53
CA ILE A 23 -9.31 3.73 -14.86
C ILE A 23 -10.53 4.39 -15.52
N ASP A 24 -11.68 3.76 -15.40
CA ASP A 24 -12.94 4.36 -15.77
C ASP A 24 -13.24 5.56 -14.86
N ASN A 25 -13.60 6.70 -15.46
CA ASN A 25 -13.94 7.92 -14.73
C ASN A 25 -12.88 8.38 -13.68
N PRO A 26 -11.64 8.71 -14.10
CA PRO A 26 -10.60 9.19 -13.17
C PRO A 26 -10.98 10.52 -12.49
N ASN A 27 -11.93 11.27 -13.02
CA ASN A 27 -12.49 12.48 -12.40
C ASN A 27 -13.60 12.19 -11.39
N GLY A 28 -13.96 10.93 -11.18
CA GLY A 28 -14.89 10.53 -10.13
C GLY A 28 -14.29 10.78 -8.74
N LYS A 29 -15.18 10.99 -7.75
CA LYS A 29 -14.71 11.24 -6.38
C LYS A 29 -13.81 10.11 -5.92
N THR A 30 -12.62 10.47 -5.44
CA THR A 30 -11.56 9.53 -5.05
C THR A 30 -11.34 9.55 -3.55
N LEU A 31 -11.11 8.39 -2.97
CA LEU A 31 -10.72 8.17 -1.58
C LEU A 31 -9.35 7.48 -1.53
N VAL A 32 -8.44 8.01 -0.75
CA VAL A 32 -7.19 7.30 -0.37
C VAL A 32 -7.40 6.67 0.99
N VAL A 33 -7.49 5.34 1.03
CA VAL A 33 -7.54 4.54 2.26
C VAL A 33 -6.16 3.98 2.53
N TYR A 34 -5.62 4.15 3.74
CA TYR A 34 -4.28 3.65 4.01
C TYR A 34 -4.11 3.17 5.44
N PHE A 35 -3.24 2.17 5.61
CA PHE A 35 -2.69 1.76 6.90
C PHE A 35 -1.23 2.17 6.98
N SER A 36 -0.83 2.76 8.09
CA SER A 36 0.57 3.15 8.34
C SER A 36 0.90 2.98 9.80
N LYS A 37 1.98 2.25 10.09
CA LYS A 37 2.53 2.07 11.42
C LYS A 37 4.03 2.32 11.36
N THR A 38 4.45 3.44 11.93
CA THR A 38 5.87 3.71 12.15
C THR A 38 6.32 3.14 13.49
N VAL A 39 7.57 2.76 13.57
CA VAL A 39 8.20 2.27 14.79
C VAL A 39 9.23 3.32 15.22
N PRO A 40 9.04 4.02 16.36
CA PRO A 40 9.80 5.22 16.66
C PRO A 40 11.23 5.00 17.14
N ASP A 41 11.54 3.89 17.85
CA ASP A 41 12.80 3.74 18.57
C ASP A 41 13.44 2.36 18.51
N GLY A 42 14.76 2.33 18.70
CA GLY A 42 15.55 1.11 18.97
C GLY A 42 15.70 0.18 17.79
N VAL A 43 15.44 0.66 16.60
CA VAL A 43 15.30 -0.12 15.39
C VAL A 43 16.47 0.14 14.47
N ASP A 44 16.81 -0.85 13.67
CA ASP A 44 17.73 -0.68 12.55
C ASP A 44 17.25 0.47 11.65
N ALA A 45 18.02 1.55 11.60
CA ALA A 45 17.70 2.72 10.79
C ALA A 45 17.67 2.43 9.28
N SER A 46 18.06 1.24 8.87
CA SER A 46 17.95 0.78 7.48
C SER A 46 16.54 0.32 7.12
N THR A 47 15.63 0.13 8.09
CA THR A 47 14.27 -0.30 7.79
C THR A 47 13.34 0.86 7.47
N GLY A 48 12.47 0.69 6.48
CA GLY A 48 11.46 1.69 6.13
C GLY A 48 10.43 1.95 7.23
N ALA A 49 10.32 1.04 8.21
CA ALA A 49 9.42 1.20 9.34
C ALA A 49 9.82 2.35 10.29
N THR A 50 11.10 2.76 10.27
CA THR A 50 11.62 3.87 11.09
C THR A 50 11.67 5.20 10.33
N GLN A 51 11.41 5.20 9.03
CA GLN A 51 11.50 6.42 8.22
C GLN A 51 10.27 7.30 8.45
N VAL A 52 10.54 8.57 8.70
CA VAL A 52 9.54 9.63 8.74
C VAL A 52 9.94 10.76 7.80
N PHE A 53 8.95 11.43 7.25
CA PHE A 53 9.13 12.52 6.32
C PHE A 53 8.37 13.75 6.81
N ASN A 54 9.00 14.92 6.75
CA ASN A 54 8.33 16.16 7.14
C ASN A 54 7.36 16.59 6.04
N TYR A 55 6.13 16.85 6.45
CA TYR A 55 5.08 17.41 5.61
C TYR A 55 4.32 18.48 6.39
N ASN A 56 4.54 19.76 6.05
CA ASN A 56 3.89 20.90 6.72
C ASN A 56 3.98 20.80 8.26
N ASP A 57 5.20 20.66 8.78
CA ASP A 57 5.52 20.54 10.20
C ASP A 57 4.95 19.30 10.91
N ARG A 58 4.53 18.29 10.15
CA ARG A 58 4.12 16.97 10.66
C ARG A 58 5.08 15.90 10.17
N GLU A 59 5.41 14.97 11.04
CA GLU A 59 6.17 13.78 10.67
C GLU A 59 5.22 12.68 10.21
N LEU A 60 5.38 12.23 8.97
CA LEU A 60 4.57 11.17 8.36
C LEU A 60 5.44 9.94 8.11
N GLY A 61 4.94 8.77 8.46
CA GLY A 61 5.55 7.50 8.04
C GLY A 61 5.46 7.30 6.52
N ALA A 62 6.29 6.44 5.97
CA ALA A 62 6.44 6.27 4.53
C ALA A 62 5.10 6.06 3.78
N THR A 63 4.26 5.13 4.25
CA THR A 63 2.95 4.87 3.61
C THR A 63 2.02 6.08 3.70
N GLN A 64 2.00 6.75 4.85
CA GLN A 64 1.20 7.95 5.05
C GLN A 64 1.69 9.11 4.17
N TRP A 65 3.02 9.25 4.00
CA TRP A 65 3.60 10.28 3.13
C TRP A 65 3.18 10.08 1.67
N VAL A 66 3.27 8.84 1.15
CA VAL A 66 2.80 8.51 -0.21
C VAL A 66 1.30 8.79 -0.34
N ALA A 67 0.48 8.38 0.65
CA ALA A 67 -0.95 8.66 0.66
C ALA A 67 -1.24 10.16 0.57
N GLN A 68 -0.48 10.98 1.31
CA GLN A 68 -0.62 12.44 1.30
C GLN A 68 -0.26 13.02 -0.07
N GLN A 69 0.85 12.58 -0.70
CA GLN A 69 1.24 13.05 -2.04
C GLN A 69 0.17 12.72 -3.09
N ILE A 70 -0.42 11.53 -3.01
CA ILE A 70 -1.52 11.12 -3.88
C ILE A 70 -2.75 12.01 -3.65
N ALA A 71 -3.13 12.23 -2.39
CA ALA A 71 -4.29 13.07 -2.06
C ALA A 71 -4.10 14.52 -2.53
N ASP A 72 -2.92 15.10 -2.33
CA ASP A 72 -2.60 16.46 -2.77
C ASP A 72 -2.70 16.59 -4.30
N ARG A 73 -2.23 15.58 -5.02
CA ARG A 73 -2.21 15.58 -6.49
C ARG A 73 -3.58 15.34 -7.11
N THR A 74 -4.43 14.53 -6.46
CA THR A 74 -5.75 14.13 -7.00
C THR A 74 -6.92 14.90 -6.40
N GLY A 75 -6.71 15.63 -5.31
CA GLY A 75 -7.79 16.22 -4.52
C GLY A 75 -8.63 15.17 -3.76
N ALA A 76 -8.10 13.97 -3.56
CA ALA A 76 -8.80 12.89 -2.90
C ALA A 76 -8.98 13.14 -1.39
N ASP A 77 -10.11 12.69 -0.86
CA ASP A 77 -10.28 12.54 0.58
C ASP A 77 -9.38 11.41 1.12
N MET A 78 -9.00 11.50 2.39
CA MET A 78 -8.13 10.50 3.02
C MET A 78 -8.82 9.81 4.20
N HIS A 79 -8.66 8.49 4.29
CA HIS A 79 -9.09 7.69 5.44
C HIS A 79 -7.93 6.82 5.94
N ARG A 80 -7.50 7.06 7.17
CA ARG A 80 -6.50 6.22 7.82
C ARG A 80 -7.18 5.05 8.52
N ILE A 81 -6.79 3.84 8.18
CA ILE A 81 -7.17 2.64 8.91
C ILE A 81 -6.44 2.64 10.26
N THR A 82 -7.20 2.53 11.35
CA THR A 82 -6.67 2.47 12.71
C THR A 82 -7.26 1.30 13.48
N VAL A 83 -6.46 0.75 14.38
CA VAL A 83 -6.82 -0.26 15.38
C VAL A 83 -6.65 0.33 16.78
N ALA A 84 -7.04 -0.40 17.81
CA ALA A 84 -6.94 0.08 19.18
C ALA A 84 -5.51 0.52 19.55
N ASP A 85 -5.38 1.57 20.36
CA ASP A 85 -4.10 2.01 20.86
C ASP A 85 -3.41 0.89 21.65
N GLY A 86 -2.12 0.71 21.40
CA GLY A 86 -1.34 -0.37 22.02
C GLY A 86 -1.60 -1.77 21.44
N TYR A 87 -2.43 -1.93 20.41
CA TYR A 87 -2.65 -3.22 19.76
C TYR A 87 -1.35 -3.77 19.15
N TYR A 88 -0.60 -2.94 18.44
CA TYR A 88 0.72 -3.32 17.93
C TYR A 88 1.85 -2.87 18.84
N PRO A 89 2.88 -3.73 19.01
CA PRO A 89 4.11 -3.36 19.70
C PRO A 89 4.77 -2.10 19.13
N VAL A 90 5.63 -1.47 19.95
CA VAL A 90 6.32 -0.22 19.60
C VAL A 90 7.74 -0.44 19.11
N THR A 91 8.33 -1.62 19.33
CA THR A 91 9.65 -1.96 18.80
C THR A 91 9.52 -2.78 17.52
N TYR A 92 10.48 -2.66 16.62
CA TYR A 92 10.43 -3.34 15.32
C TYR A 92 10.35 -4.87 15.45
N ASN A 93 11.23 -5.47 16.26
CA ASN A 93 11.30 -6.93 16.36
C ASN A 93 10.00 -7.51 16.94
N GLU A 94 9.48 -6.90 17.98
CA GLU A 94 8.21 -7.33 18.59
C GLU A 94 7.04 -7.14 17.61
N LEU A 95 7.02 -6.02 16.86
CA LEU A 95 6.02 -5.78 15.84
C LEU A 95 6.11 -6.82 14.71
N ALA A 96 7.32 -7.13 14.25
CA ALA A 96 7.53 -8.12 13.20
C ALA A 96 7.05 -9.52 13.61
N ASP A 97 7.38 -9.95 14.84
CA ASP A 97 6.92 -11.23 15.39
C ASP A 97 5.40 -11.25 15.60
N PHE A 98 4.84 -10.17 16.14
CA PHE A 98 3.40 -10.04 16.32
C PHE A 98 2.66 -10.14 14.98
N ALA A 99 3.08 -9.37 13.99
CA ALA A 99 2.47 -9.34 12.65
C ALA A 99 2.56 -10.70 11.94
N ARG A 100 3.67 -11.45 12.13
CA ARG A 100 3.78 -12.81 11.62
C ARG A 100 2.75 -13.74 12.24
N ASN A 101 2.66 -13.74 13.57
CA ASN A 101 1.73 -14.59 14.31
C ASN A 101 0.26 -14.22 13.99
N GLU A 102 -0.04 -12.93 13.86
CA GLU A 102 -1.35 -12.43 13.45
C GLU A 102 -1.74 -12.94 12.06
N LYS A 103 -0.81 -12.85 11.10
CA LYS A 103 -0.98 -13.40 9.76
C LYS A 103 -1.20 -14.91 9.77
N GLU A 104 -0.36 -15.67 10.49
CA GLU A 104 -0.46 -17.13 10.57
C GLU A 104 -1.77 -17.59 11.22
N ALA A 105 -2.27 -16.84 12.20
CA ALA A 105 -3.56 -17.08 12.84
C ALA A 105 -4.77 -16.60 12.02
N GLY A 106 -4.55 -15.81 10.96
CA GLY A 106 -5.63 -15.17 10.21
C GLY A 106 -6.48 -14.22 11.06
N THR A 107 -5.86 -13.54 12.01
CA THR A 107 -6.58 -12.64 12.94
C THR A 107 -6.75 -11.26 12.30
N HIS A 108 -7.99 -10.84 12.09
CA HIS A 108 -8.31 -9.52 11.58
C HIS A 108 -8.71 -8.61 12.76
N PRO A 109 -7.87 -7.60 13.11
CA PRO A 109 -8.13 -6.75 14.28
C PRO A 109 -9.34 -5.84 14.07
N ALA A 110 -10.08 -5.54 15.14
CA ALA A 110 -11.18 -4.60 15.07
C ALA A 110 -10.68 -3.19 14.73
N LEU A 111 -11.34 -2.56 13.74
CA LEU A 111 -11.04 -1.18 13.34
C LEU A 111 -11.61 -0.20 14.35
N THR A 112 -10.88 0.88 14.62
CA THR A 112 -11.34 2.01 15.43
C THR A 112 -11.70 3.24 14.58
N SER A 113 -11.22 3.31 13.35
CA SER A 113 -11.64 4.32 12.38
C SER A 113 -12.80 3.80 11.54
N MET A 114 -13.92 4.54 11.50
CA MET A 114 -15.09 4.16 10.71
C MET A 114 -15.29 5.11 9.55
N LEU A 115 -15.53 4.56 8.37
CA LEU A 115 -15.87 5.31 7.16
C LEU A 115 -17.39 5.20 6.93
N THR A 116 -18.10 6.31 6.92
CA THR A 116 -19.57 6.33 6.84
C THR A 116 -20.12 6.66 5.44
N ASN A 117 -19.24 7.08 4.54
CA ASN A 117 -19.62 7.64 3.23
C ASN A 117 -18.92 7.00 2.05
N LEU A 118 -18.53 5.70 2.16
CA LEU A 118 -17.85 4.99 1.08
C LEU A 118 -18.64 5.00 -0.25
N ALA A 119 -19.96 5.04 -0.18
CA ALA A 119 -20.83 5.09 -1.36
C ALA A 119 -20.60 6.33 -2.24
N ASP A 120 -20.07 7.41 -1.69
CA ASP A 120 -19.81 8.66 -2.43
C ASP A 120 -18.63 8.57 -3.39
N TYR A 121 -17.77 7.54 -3.24
CA TYR A 121 -16.52 7.42 -3.99
C TYR A 121 -16.65 6.38 -5.09
N GLN A 122 -16.23 6.74 -6.31
CA GLN A 122 -16.08 5.84 -7.43
C GLN A 122 -14.71 5.17 -7.43
N ASN A 123 -13.69 5.91 -6.99
CA ASN A 123 -12.30 5.49 -7.01
C ASN A 123 -11.77 5.34 -5.59
N VAL A 124 -11.13 4.20 -5.30
CA VAL A 124 -10.49 3.92 -4.01
C VAL A 124 -9.04 3.56 -4.25
N ILE A 125 -8.12 4.32 -3.66
CA ILE A 125 -6.68 4.02 -3.70
C ILE A 125 -6.30 3.44 -2.34
N ILE A 126 -5.89 2.17 -2.31
CA ILE A 126 -5.51 1.48 -1.08
C ILE A 126 -4.00 1.53 -0.90
N GLY A 127 -3.55 2.14 0.19
CA GLY A 127 -2.15 2.27 0.56
C GLY A 127 -1.77 1.38 1.74
N THR A 128 -0.70 0.61 1.60
CA THR A 128 -0.31 -0.37 2.61
C THR A 128 1.21 -0.57 2.69
N PRO A 129 1.80 -0.75 3.88
CA PRO A 129 3.11 -1.36 3.95
C PRO A 129 3.01 -2.85 3.58
N VAL A 130 4.11 -3.44 3.15
CA VAL A 130 4.20 -4.90 2.96
C VAL A 130 4.76 -5.52 4.24
N TRP A 131 3.97 -6.36 4.89
CA TRP A 131 4.36 -7.13 6.05
C TRP A 131 4.34 -8.63 5.74
N TRP A 132 5.46 -9.31 5.89
CA TRP A 132 5.57 -10.75 5.63
C TRP A 132 5.04 -11.16 4.24
N TYR A 133 5.42 -10.39 3.20
CA TYR A 133 5.07 -10.60 1.79
C TYR A 133 3.56 -10.49 1.49
N THR A 134 2.81 -9.84 2.37
CA THR A 134 1.37 -9.57 2.15
C THR A 134 0.98 -8.22 2.73
N VAL A 135 -0.29 -7.86 2.62
CA VAL A 135 -0.85 -6.69 3.31
C VAL A 135 -1.02 -6.99 4.80
N PRO A 136 -0.85 -6.02 5.73
CA PRO A 136 -1.15 -6.19 7.16
C PRO A 136 -2.62 -6.53 7.41
N MET A 137 -2.90 -7.23 8.50
CA MET A 137 -4.25 -7.68 8.84
C MET A 137 -5.30 -6.55 8.98
N PRO A 138 -4.98 -5.30 9.38
CA PRO A 138 -5.94 -4.19 9.32
C PRO A 138 -6.48 -3.88 7.92
N ILE A 139 -5.75 -4.21 6.85
CA ILE A 139 -6.26 -4.11 5.47
C ILE A 139 -7.34 -5.17 5.23
N TYR A 140 -7.13 -6.40 5.69
CA TYR A 140 -8.16 -7.44 5.64
C TYR A 140 -9.40 -7.02 6.43
N SER A 141 -9.21 -6.46 7.65
CA SER A 141 -10.33 -5.94 8.45
C SER A 141 -11.13 -4.86 7.71
N PHE A 142 -10.44 -4.00 6.95
CA PHE A 142 -11.09 -3.00 6.12
C PHE A 142 -11.91 -3.65 4.99
N LEU A 143 -11.34 -4.61 4.29
CA LEU A 143 -12.01 -5.33 3.20
C LEU A 143 -13.18 -6.21 3.72
N ASP A 144 -13.10 -6.75 4.94
CA ASP A 144 -14.21 -7.46 5.58
C ASP A 144 -15.38 -6.52 5.97
N THR A 145 -15.06 -5.24 6.22
CA THR A 145 -16.03 -4.26 6.74
C THR A 145 -16.73 -3.49 5.63
N TYR A 146 -16.05 -3.25 4.51
CA TYR A 146 -16.49 -2.36 3.45
C TYR A 146 -16.55 -3.05 2.09
N ASP A 147 -17.70 -3.00 1.46
CA ASP A 147 -17.93 -3.53 0.11
C ASP A 147 -17.43 -2.53 -0.95
N LEU A 148 -16.45 -2.93 -1.75
CA LEU A 148 -15.89 -2.14 -2.86
C LEU A 148 -16.50 -2.50 -4.21
N SER A 149 -17.60 -3.24 -4.25
CA SER A 149 -18.28 -3.64 -5.50
C SER A 149 -18.56 -2.45 -6.41
N GLY A 150 -18.19 -2.60 -7.68
CA GLY A 150 -18.38 -1.57 -8.72
C GLY A 150 -17.45 -0.36 -8.64
N LYS A 151 -16.50 -0.35 -7.70
CA LYS A 151 -15.51 0.72 -7.59
C LYS A 151 -14.24 0.39 -8.37
N ASN A 152 -13.55 1.43 -8.86
CA ASN A 152 -12.17 1.31 -9.32
C ASN A 152 -11.25 1.27 -8.11
N VAL A 153 -10.44 0.23 -8.00
CA VAL A 153 -9.50 0.07 -6.89
C VAL A 153 -8.06 0.07 -7.41
N MET A 154 -7.25 0.96 -6.93
CA MET A 154 -5.82 1.07 -7.20
C MET A 154 -5.04 0.80 -5.93
N VAL A 155 -3.82 0.31 -6.06
CA VAL A 155 -3.01 -0.11 -4.91
C VAL A 155 -1.65 0.55 -4.95
N PHE A 156 -1.19 1.04 -3.80
CA PHE A 156 0.23 1.34 -3.63
C PHE A 156 0.80 0.68 -2.39
N THR A 157 2.09 0.35 -2.45
CA THR A 157 2.80 -0.25 -1.31
C THR A 157 4.06 0.52 -0.96
N THR A 158 4.41 0.48 0.33
CA THR A 158 5.75 0.76 0.82
C THR A 158 6.36 -0.53 1.36
N HIS A 159 7.64 -0.78 1.07
CA HIS A 159 8.27 -2.07 1.36
C HIS A 159 9.78 -1.94 1.60
N GLU A 160 10.46 -3.05 1.97
CA GLU A 160 11.92 -3.12 2.11
C GLU A 160 12.59 -4.02 1.05
N GLY A 161 11.90 -4.29 -0.07
CA GLY A 161 12.44 -5.06 -1.18
C GLY A 161 11.43 -6.01 -1.83
N SER A 162 10.22 -6.13 -1.29
CA SER A 162 9.19 -7.07 -1.76
C SER A 162 8.25 -6.48 -2.84
N GLY A 163 8.45 -5.22 -3.24
CA GLY A 163 7.60 -4.59 -4.26
C GLY A 163 6.13 -4.54 -3.83
N LEU A 164 5.23 -4.84 -4.75
CA LEU A 164 3.80 -4.97 -4.48
C LEU A 164 3.46 -6.25 -3.71
N ALA A 165 4.38 -7.22 -3.64
CA ALA A 165 4.13 -8.55 -3.10
C ALA A 165 2.82 -9.13 -3.66
N ASP A 166 1.93 -9.62 -2.80
CA ASP A 166 0.61 -10.14 -3.20
C ASP A 166 -0.54 -9.13 -3.02
N ALA A 167 -0.26 -7.87 -2.71
CA ALA A 167 -1.27 -6.89 -2.32
C ALA A 167 -2.44 -6.77 -3.32
N ILE A 168 -2.14 -6.69 -4.62
CA ILE A 168 -3.18 -6.63 -5.66
C ILE A 168 -4.03 -7.91 -5.70
N ASN A 169 -3.39 -9.07 -5.57
CA ASN A 169 -4.08 -10.36 -5.60
C ASN A 169 -4.98 -10.53 -4.38
N VAL A 170 -4.51 -10.15 -3.19
CA VAL A 170 -5.31 -10.17 -1.96
C VAL A 170 -6.56 -9.33 -2.14
N ILE A 171 -6.42 -8.08 -2.59
CA ILE A 171 -7.57 -7.18 -2.77
C ILE A 171 -8.54 -7.74 -3.82
N ARG A 172 -8.06 -8.32 -4.93
CA ARG A 172 -8.92 -8.97 -5.92
C ARG A 172 -9.68 -10.17 -5.39
N GLN A 173 -9.05 -10.94 -4.49
CA GLN A 173 -9.69 -12.11 -3.89
C GLN A 173 -10.77 -11.71 -2.88
N GLN A 174 -10.51 -10.66 -2.08
CA GLN A 174 -11.44 -10.16 -1.09
C GLN A 174 -12.59 -9.37 -1.74
N GLU A 175 -12.32 -8.65 -2.84
CA GLU A 175 -13.26 -7.77 -3.52
C GLU A 175 -13.46 -8.19 -4.99
N PRO A 176 -14.05 -9.36 -5.26
CA PRO A 176 -14.16 -9.92 -6.61
C PRO A 176 -15.10 -9.12 -7.52
N GLN A 177 -15.92 -8.23 -6.97
CA GLN A 177 -16.84 -7.36 -7.71
C GLN A 177 -16.25 -5.94 -7.95
N ALA A 178 -15.07 -5.65 -7.42
CA ALA A 178 -14.36 -4.41 -7.67
C ALA A 178 -13.52 -4.49 -8.96
N SER A 179 -13.36 -3.35 -9.64
CA SER A 179 -12.42 -3.23 -10.76
C SER A 179 -11.02 -2.91 -10.22
N VAL A 180 -10.25 -3.94 -9.86
CA VAL A 180 -8.91 -3.77 -9.29
C VAL A 180 -7.88 -3.62 -10.41
N ASN A 181 -7.21 -2.46 -10.48
CA ASN A 181 -6.17 -2.18 -11.47
C ASN A 181 -5.03 -3.21 -11.37
N ALA A 182 -4.50 -3.61 -12.53
CA ALA A 182 -3.46 -4.64 -12.59
C ALA A 182 -2.08 -4.11 -12.17
N THR A 183 -1.88 -2.80 -12.27
CA THR A 183 -0.62 -2.15 -11.95
C THR A 183 -0.79 -1.28 -10.71
N GLY A 184 0.16 -1.40 -9.77
CA GLY A 184 0.20 -0.59 -8.55
C GLY A 184 1.45 0.29 -8.53
N PHE A 185 1.46 1.28 -7.67
CA PHE A 185 2.68 2.01 -7.32
C PHE A 185 3.38 1.33 -6.16
N GLN A 186 4.71 1.30 -6.18
CA GLN A 186 5.49 0.73 -5.08
C GLN A 186 6.77 1.54 -4.85
N THR A 187 7.19 1.62 -3.60
CA THR A 187 8.47 2.25 -3.24
C THR A 187 9.06 1.67 -1.97
N ARG A 188 10.39 1.66 -1.88
CA ARG A 188 11.03 1.39 -0.59
C ARG A 188 10.65 2.48 0.41
N GLY A 189 10.41 2.08 1.67
CA GLY A 189 10.07 3.00 2.74
C GLY A 189 11.07 4.15 2.86
N ALA A 190 12.37 3.85 2.86
CA ALA A 190 13.44 4.85 2.94
C ALA A 190 13.48 5.82 1.75
N SER A 191 12.95 5.44 0.58
CA SER A 191 12.96 6.25 -0.63
C SER A 191 11.67 7.04 -0.84
N ALA A 192 10.64 6.82 -0.04
CA ALA A 192 9.31 7.40 -0.25
C ALA A 192 9.35 8.93 -0.43
N GLY A 193 10.14 9.63 0.37
CA GLY A 193 10.28 11.09 0.32
C GLY A 193 10.78 11.68 -0.99
N SER A 194 11.35 10.86 -1.88
CA SER A 194 11.88 11.30 -3.19
C SER A 194 11.04 10.83 -4.38
N GLN A 195 9.82 10.31 -4.14
CA GLN A 195 9.01 9.64 -5.17
C GLN A 195 7.91 10.50 -5.80
N SER A 196 7.88 11.80 -5.56
CA SER A 196 6.80 12.67 -6.07
C SER A 196 6.62 12.58 -7.58
N ASP A 197 7.71 12.54 -8.36
CA ASP A 197 7.63 12.43 -9.82
C ASP A 197 7.09 11.07 -10.28
N ALA A 198 7.55 9.98 -9.67
CA ALA A 198 7.08 8.64 -9.96
C ALA A 198 5.60 8.43 -9.57
N ILE A 199 5.17 9.02 -8.46
CA ILE A 199 3.75 9.05 -8.06
C ILE A 199 2.92 9.79 -9.11
N ASN A 200 3.38 10.96 -9.57
CA ASN A 200 2.71 11.74 -10.59
C ASN A 200 2.62 10.97 -11.93
N GLU A 201 3.69 10.30 -12.33
CA GLU A 201 3.71 9.47 -13.54
C GLU A 201 2.69 8.32 -13.44
N TRP A 202 2.65 7.61 -12.32
CA TRP A 202 1.67 6.56 -12.08
C TRP A 202 0.23 7.10 -12.13
N LEU A 203 -0.06 8.21 -11.46
CA LEU A 203 -1.38 8.84 -11.46
C LEU A 203 -1.80 9.33 -12.84
N ASN A 204 -0.86 9.89 -13.62
CA ASN A 204 -1.13 10.26 -15.01
C ASN A 204 -1.48 9.04 -15.88
N GLY A 205 -0.79 7.90 -15.67
CA GLY A 205 -1.11 6.63 -16.32
C GLY A 205 -2.51 6.12 -15.99
N LEU A 206 -2.99 6.36 -14.76
CA LEU A 206 -4.37 6.08 -14.35
C LEU A 206 -5.41 7.06 -14.92
N GLY A 207 -4.98 8.17 -15.51
CA GLY A 207 -5.84 9.19 -16.11
C GLY A 207 -6.12 10.39 -15.22
N TYR A 208 -5.54 10.48 -14.02
CA TYR A 208 -5.58 11.71 -13.21
C TYR A 208 -4.77 12.82 -13.90
N LYS A 209 -5.30 14.06 -13.90
CA LYS A 209 -4.68 15.21 -14.60
C LYS A 209 -4.22 16.27 -13.61
#